data_e14286a4ceaa61f84a5f21562c191f73
#
_entry.id   e14286a4ceaa61f84a5f21562c191f73
#
_cell.length_a   1.000
_cell.length_b   1.000
_cell.length_c   1.000
_cell.angle_alpha   90.00
_cell.angle_beta   90.00
_cell.angle_gamma   90.00
#
_symmetry.space_group_name_H-M   'P 1'
#
loop_
_entity.id
_entity.type
_entity.pdbx_description
1 polymer ?
#
loop_
_entity_poly.entity_id
_entity_poly.type
_entity_poly.pdbx_seq_one_letter_code
_entity_poly.pdbx_strand_id
1 'polypeptide(L)'
;MNLEYTFIAIMFPAIPLTMVMFGNRFHTTSILIRQMHDKYIYEKVIPAEFSKQLEILKSRIILLKRAQIAMGLSFLFNMLSVFALFFNSSLPAKFFFALCLLSIILALIIYLYEITLSTKALKYHLLDLDIKNNERKQ
;
A
#
# COMPACT_ATOMS: atom_id res chain seq x y z
N MET A 1 25.85 3.90 24.92
CA MET A 1 24.49 3.98 24.37
C MET A 1 24.16 2.59 23.86
N ASN A 2 23.19 1.90 24.45
CA ASN A 2 22.91 0.52 24.11
C ASN A 2 22.36 0.45 22.68
N LEU A 3 22.91 -0.41 21.84
CA LEU A 3 22.51 -0.61 20.42
C LEU A 3 20.99 -0.75 20.27
N GLU A 4 20.35 -1.40 21.24
CA GLU A 4 18.90 -1.64 21.27
C GLU A 4 18.07 -0.34 21.25
N TYR A 5 18.46 0.67 22.03
CA TYR A 5 17.77 1.97 22.05
C TYR A 5 17.90 2.72 20.73
N THR A 6 19.05 2.59 20.09
CA THR A 6 19.33 3.24 18.80
C THR A 6 18.44 2.69 17.68
N PHE A 7 18.23 1.38 17.63
CA PHE A 7 17.36 0.78 16.60
C PHE A 7 15.89 1.21 16.75
N ILE A 8 15.38 1.24 17.98
CA ILE A 8 14.00 1.66 18.24
C ILE A 8 13.82 3.16 17.89
N ALA A 9 14.82 4.00 18.20
CA ALA A 9 14.79 5.43 17.88
C ALA A 9 14.83 5.72 16.38
N ILE A 10 15.62 4.95 15.61
CA ILE A 10 15.72 5.11 14.14
C ILE A 10 14.40 4.73 13.45
N MET A 11 13.68 3.73 13.96
CA MET A 11 12.39 3.33 13.41
C MET A 11 11.30 4.39 13.57
N PHE A 12 11.43 5.28 14.54
CA PHE A 12 10.45 6.33 14.80
C PHE A 12 10.18 7.27 13.62
N PRO A 13 11.17 7.83 12.91
CA PRO A 13 10.94 8.62 11.71
C PRO A 13 10.71 7.76 10.45
N ALA A 14 11.25 6.54 10.37
CA ALA A 14 11.16 5.69 9.20
C ALA A 14 9.73 5.21 8.91
N ILE A 15 8.98 4.84 9.97
CA ILE A 15 7.62 4.32 9.84
C ILE A 15 6.65 5.38 9.29
N PRO A 16 6.57 6.62 9.83
CA PRO A 16 5.71 7.66 9.28
C PRO A 16 6.04 8.03 7.83
N LEU A 17 7.32 8.06 7.44
CA LEU A 17 7.71 8.32 6.05
C LEU A 17 7.18 7.24 5.10
N THR A 18 7.25 5.98 5.50
CA THR A 18 6.69 4.86 4.73
C THR A 18 5.16 4.93 4.67
N MET A 19 4.51 5.36 5.74
CA MET A 19 3.05 5.59 5.77
C MET A 19 2.62 6.68 4.78
N VAL A 20 3.38 7.76 4.65
CA VAL A 20 3.11 8.82 3.66
C VAL A 20 3.21 8.25 2.24
N MET A 21 4.21 7.43 1.94
CA MET A 21 4.36 6.78 0.64
C MET A 21 3.15 5.88 0.30
N PHE A 22 2.69 5.07 1.24
CA PHE A 22 1.50 4.22 1.06
C PHE A 22 0.22 5.06 0.93
N GLY A 23 0.09 6.13 1.71
CA GLY A 23 -1.02 7.07 1.68
C GLY A 23 -1.15 7.78 0.34
N ASN A 24 -0.04 8.23 -0.23
CA ASN A 24 -0.02 8.88 -1.54
C ASN A 24 -0.51 7.92 -2.64
N ARG A 25 -0.07 6.67 -2.63
CA ARG A 25 -0.57 5.66 -3.59
C ARG A 25 -2.05 5.35 -3.40
N PHE A 26 -2.49 5.21 -2.16
CA PHE A 26 -3.91 5.01 -1.86
C PHE A 26 -4.76 6.17 -2.38
N HIS A 27 -4.32 7.41 -2.14
CA HIS A 27 -5.01 8.61 -2.60
C HIS A 27 -5.11 8.67 -4.13
N THR A 28 -4.00 8.45 -4.83
CA THR A 28 -3.95 8.43 -6.30
C THR A 28 -4.88 7.35 -6.88
N THR A 29 -4.88 6.15 -6.31
CA THR A 29 -5.75 5.06 -6.76
C THR A 29 -7.23 5.38 -6.50
N SER A 30 -7.54 6.03 -5.37
CA SER A 30 -8.91 6.46 -5.03
C SER A 30 -9.44 7.53 -6.00
N ILE A 31 -8.62 8.50 -6.38
CA ILE A 31 -8.96 9.51 -7.39
C ILE A 31 -9.26 8.85 -8.73
N LEU A 32 -8.41 7.91 -9.15
CA LEU A 32 -8.59 7.20 -10.41
C LEU A 32 -9.92 6.43 -10.45
N ILE A 33 -10.30 5.77 -9.35
CA ILE A 33 -11.59 5.08 -9.25
C ILE A 33 -12.75 6.06 -9.39
N ARG A 34 -12.68 7.23 -8.75
CA ARG A 34 -13.73 8.27 -8.85
C ARG A 34 -13.85 8.81 -10.27
N GLN A 35 -12.73 9.15 -10.92
CA GLN A 35 -12.72 9.62 -12.29
C GLN A 35 -13.30 8.59 -13.27
N MET A 36 -13.00 7.32 -13.09
CA MET A 36 -13.59 6.24 -13.89
C MET A 36 -15.10 6.12 -13.63
N HIS A 37 -15.54 6.25 -12.38
CA HIS A 37 -16.96 6.20 -12.03
C HIS A 37 -17.74 7.36 -12.64
N ASP A 38 -17.22 8.58 -12.56
CA ASP A 38 -17.84 9.77 -13.11
C ASP A 38 -17.97 9.69 -14.65
N LYS A 39 -16.90 9.22 -15.31
CA LYS A 39 -16.92 9.00 -16.76
C LYS A 39 -18.00 8.01 -17.18
N TYR A 40 -18.20 6.96 -16.36
CA TYR A 40 -19.23 5.94 -16.57
C TYR A 40 -20.66 6.52 -16.49
N ILE A 41 -20.94 7.41 -15.55
CA ILE A 41 -22.26 8.05 -15.39
C ILE A 41 -22.61 8.87 -16.61
N TYR A 42 -21.63 9.53 -17.24
CA TYR A 42 -21.84 10.39 -18.39
C TYR A 42 -22.01 9.64 -19.72
N GLU A 43 -21.30 8.53 -19.94
CA GLU A 43 -21.25 7.84 -21.25
C GLU A 43 -22.34 6.78 -21.46
N LYS A 44 -23.15 6.41 -20.47
CA LYS A 44 -24.28 5.42 -20.51
C LYS A 44 -24.00 4.06 -21.20
N VAL A 45 -22.80 3.79 -21.66
CA VAL A 45 -22.38 2.54 -22.34
C VAL A 45 -21.29 1.89 -21.53
N ILE A 46 -21.54 0.67 -21.06
CA ILE A 46 -20.58 -0.14 -20.29
C ILE A 46 -19.86 -1.08 -21.25
N PRO A 47 -18.61 -0.84 -21.67
CA PRO A 47 -17.81 -1.88 -22.25
C PRO A 47 -17.49 -2.93 -21.16
N ALA A 48 -17.57 -4.21 -21.48
CA ALA A 48 -17.24 -5.30 -20.53
C ALA A 48 -15.80 -5.18 -19.97
N GLU A 49 -14.90 -4.58 -20.73
CA GLU A 49 -13.53 -4.28 -20.34
C GLU A 49 -13.43 -3.27 -19.19
N PHE A 50 -14.32 -2.28 -19.14
CA PHE A 50 -14.38 -1.28 -18.07
C PHE A 50 -14.70 -1.89 -16.72
N SER A 51 -15.64 -2.83 -16.67
CA SER A 51 -16.01 -3.56 -15.47
C SER A 51 -14.80 -4.32 -14.88
N LYS A 52 -14.00 -4.98 -15.73
CA LYS A 52 -12.78 -5.69 -15.30
C LYS A 52 -11.72 -4.73 -14.76
N GLN A 53 -11.51 -3.59 -15.40
CA GLN A 53 -10.56 -2.58 -14.92
C GLN A 53 -10.95 -2.04 -13.55
N LEU A 54 -12.24 -1.76 -13.34
CA LEU A 54 -12.75 -1.28 -12.06
C LEU A 54 -12.58 -2.33 -10.94
N GLU A 55 -12.78 -3.60 -11.24
CA GLU A 55 -12.57 -4.70 -10.29
C GLU A 55 -11.10 -4.83 -9.87
N ILE A 56 -10.17 -4.71 -10.81
CA ILE A 56 -8.73 -4.69 -10.51
C ILE A 56 -8.38 -3.49 -9.62
N LEU A 57 -8.90 -2.30 -9.92
CA LEU A 57 -8.66 -1.12 -9.09
C LEU A 57 -9.23 -1.26 -7.68
N LYS A 58 -10.42 -1.85 -7.53
CA LYS A 58 -11.01 -2.16 -6.22
C LYS A 58 -10.13 -3.11 -5.41
N SER A 59 -9.61 -4.16 -6.04
CA SER A 59 -8.71 -5.10 -5.38
C SER A 59 -7.42 -4.41 -4.90
N ARG A 60 -6.85 -3.54 -5.72
CA ARG A 60 -5.65 -2.76 -5.39
C ARG A 60 -5.87 -1.82 -4.20
N ILE A 61 -6.99 -1.11 -4.15
CA ILE A 61 -7.28 -0.19 -3.04
C ILE A 61 -7.46 -0.93 -1.71
N ILE A 62 -8.03 -2.13 -1.74
CA ILE A 62 -8.15 -2.99 -0.55
C ILE A 62 -6.77 -3.43 -0.05
N LEU A 63 -5.86 -3.82 -0.95
CA LEU A 63 -4.49 -4.18 -0.59
C LEU A 63 -3.72 -2.99 0.00
N LEU A 64 -3.80 -1.82 -0.63
CA LEU A 64 -3.18 -0.59 -0.11
C LEU A 64 -3.73 -0.21 1.27
N LYS A 65 -5.04 -0.32 1.48
CA LYS A 65 -5.66 -0.10 2.79
C LYS A 65 -5.12 -1.07 3.85
N ARG A 66 -4.99 -2.36 3.52
CA ARG A 66 -4.44 -3.37 4.44
C ARG A 66 -2.97 -3.09 4.77
N ALA A 67 -2.16 -2.74 3.77
CA ALA A 67 -0.76 -2.36 3.98
C ALA A 67 -0.65 -1.13 4.89
N GLN A 68 -1.50 -0.13 4.70
CA GLN A 68 -1.52 1.09 5.51
C GLN A 68 -1.95 0.81 6.96
N ILE A 69 -2.93 -0.06 7.18
CA ILE A 69 -3.34 -0.50 8.53
C ILE A 69 -2.19 -1.25 9.22
N ALA A 70 -1.53 -2.19 8.54
CA ALA A 70 -0.40 -2.93 9.10
C ALA A 70 0.76 -1.99 9.47
N MET A 71 1.01 -0.95 8.65
CA MET A 71 2.02 0.06 8.94
C MET A 71 1.65 0.94 10.14
N GLY A 72 0.37 1.35 10.24
CA GLY A 72 -0.12 2.08 11.42
C GLY A 72 0.00 1.26 12.71
N LEU A 73 -0.28 -0.05 12.63
CA LEU A 73 -0.12 -0.97 13.76
C LEU A 73 1.35 -1.11 14.16
N SER A 74 2.28 -1.14 13.19
CA SER A 74 3.71 -1.16 13.48
C SER A 74 4.17 0.08 14.23
N PHE A 75 3.65 1.25 13.84
CA PHE A 75 3.94 2.51 14.54
C PHE A 75 3.44 2.48 15.99
N LEU A 76 2.24 1.96 16.22
CA LEU A 76 1.69 1.79 17.56
C LEU A 76 2.58 0.87 18.42
N PHE A 77 3.02 -0.27 17.87
CA PHE A 77 3.92 -1.17 18.59
C PHE A 77 5.29 -0.52 18.87
N ASN A 78 5.82 0.30 17.94
CA ASN A 78 7.04 1.06 18.19
C ASN A 78 6.85 2.05 19.36
N MET A 79 5.72 2.74 19.42
CA MET A 79 5.38 3.64 20.53
C MET A 79 5.31 2.89 21.88
N LEU A 80 4.66 1.73 21.90
CA LEU A 80 4.59 0.88 23.09
C LEU A 80 5.98 0.39 23.53
N SER A 81 6.85 0.09 22.57
CA SER A 81 8.24 -0.29 22.84
C SER A 81 9.01 0.87 23.51
N VAL A 82 8.91 2.09 22.96
CA VAL A 82 9.51 3.29 23.55
C VAL A 82 8.97 3.54 24.95
N PHE A 83 7.66 3.41 25.12
CA PHE A 83 7.00 3.59 26.42
C PHE A 83 7.50 2.56 27.47
N ALA A 84 7.63 1.30 27.09
CA ALA A 84 8.18 0.25 27.96
C ALA A 84 9.64 0.54 28.37
N LEU A 85 10.45 1.11 27.47
CA LEU A 85 11.81 1.56 27.79
C LEU A 85 11.84 2.69 28.83
N PHE A 86 10.89 3.61 28.76
CA PHE A 86 10.75 4.70 29.72
C PHE A 86 10.58 4.17 31.15
N PHE A 87 9.90 3.04 31.33
CA PHE A 87 9.75 2.36 32.63
C PHE A 87 10.91 1.41 32.97
N ASN A 88 12.04 1.50 32.27
CA ASN A 88 13.19 0.59 32.42
C ASN A 88 12.87 -0.91 32.28
N SER A 89 11.79 -1.25 31.59
CA SER A 89 11.34 -2.64 31.36
C SER A 89 11.83 -3.14 30.00
N SER A 90 12.99 -3.78 29.98
CA SER A 90 13.63 -4.24 28.74
C SER A 90 12.90 -5.39 28.05
N LEU A 91 12.28 -6.33 28.78
CA LEU A 91 11.58 -7.49 28.22
C LEU A 91 10.34 -7.09 27.39
N PRO A 92 9.36 -6.30 27.93
CA PRO A 92 8.22 -5.87 27.13
C PRO A 92 8.63 -4.96 25.96
N ALA A 93 9.68 -4.13 26.12
CA ALA A 93 10.18 -3.31 25.03
C ALA A 93 10.65 -4.14 23.83
N LYS A 94 11.43 -5.19 24.06
CA LYS A 94 11.87 -6.11 23.02
C LYS A 94 10.70 -6.84 22.36
N PHE A 95 9.71 -7.26 23.14
CA PHE A 95 8.52 -7.92 22.65
C PHE A 95 7.72 -7.02 21.71
N PHE A 96 7.41 -5.79 22.12
CA PHE A 96 6.70 -4.85 21.26
C PHE A 96 7.51 -4.43 20.04
N PHE A 97 8.82 -4.32 20.15
CA PHE A 97 9.68 -4.06 19.01
C PHE A 97 9.68 -5.20 18.00
N ALA A 98 9.70 -6.46 18.44
CA ALA A 98 9.55 -7.60 17.56
C ALA A 98 8.21 -7.62 16.81
N LEU A 99 7.09 -7.29 17.50
CA LEU A 99 5.77 -7.12 16.87
C LEU A 99 5.76 -5.97 15.85
N CYS A 100 6.44 -4.87 16.15
CA CYS A 100 6.62 -3.76 15.21
C CYS A 100 7.30 -4.24 13.92
N LEU A 101 8.43 -4.94 14.02
CA LEU A 101 9.16 -5.47 12.85
C LEU A 101 8.32 -6.45 12.04
N LEU A 102 7.62 -7.35 12.69
CA LEU A 102 6.70 -8.29 12.00
C LEU A 102 5.60 -7.56 11.24
N SER A 103 5.03 -6.51 11.82
CA SER A 103 3.99 -5.69 11.17
C SER A 103 4.52 -4.92 9.97
N ILE A 104 5.76 -4.40 10.02
CA ILE A 104 6.43 -3.74 8.90
C ILE A 104 6.64 -4.74 7.76
N ILE A 105 7.18 -5.93 8.06
CA ILE A 105 7.42 -6.97 7.06
C ILE A 105 6.11 -7.34 6.36
N LEU A 106 5.03 -7.55 7.12
CA LEU A 106 3.72 -7.86 6.57
C LEU A 106 3.21 -6.74 5.67
N ALA A 107 3.32 -5.47 6.10
CA ALA A 107 2.92 -4.32 5.31
C ALA A 107 3.68 -4.23 3.98
N LEU A 108 5.00 -4.47 4.01
CA LEU A 108 5.85 -4.46 2.81
C LEU A 108 5.51 -5.60 1.86
N ILE A 109 5.24 -6.80 2.34
CA ILE A 109 4.83 -7.94 1.52
C ILE A 109 3.52 -7.61 0.78
N ILE A 110 2.51 -7.10 1.50
CA ILE A 110 1.22 -6.70 0.90
C ILE A 110 1.43 -5.60 -0.15
N TYR A 111 2.28 -4.63 0.12
CA TYR A 111 2.59 -3.53 -0.78
C TYR A 111 3.32 -4.00 -2.04
N LEU A 112 4.31 -4.89 -1.92
CA LEU A 112 5.00 -5.48 -3.08
C LEU A 112 4.05 -6.29 -3.95
N TYR A 113 3.13 -7.02 -3.33
CA TYR A 113 2.10 -7.76 -4.08
C TYR A 113 1.19 -6.80 -4.86
N GLU A 114 0.78 -5.68 -4.27
CA GLU A 114 -0.01 -4.64 -4.98
C GLU A 114 0.75 -4.09 -6.19
N ILE A 115 2.04 -3.79 -6.05
CA ILE A 115 2.87 -3.30 -7.16
C ILE A 115 2.90 -4.30 -8.32
N THR A 116 3.09 -5.58 -8.05
CA THR A 116 3.12 -6.61 -9.10
C THR A 116 1.78 -6.72 -9.82
N LEU A 117 0.67 -6.60 -9.09
CA LEU A 117 -0.67 -6.60 -9.66
C LEU A 117 -0.89 -5.38 -10.57
N SER A 118 -0.41 -4.21 -10.13
CA SER A 118 -0.46 -2.94 -10.87
C SER A 118 0.27 -3.04 -12.21
N THR A 119 1.47 -3.60 -12.22
CA THR A 119 2.32 -3.72 -13.41
C THR A 119 1.71 -4.69 -14.43
N LYS A 120 1.11 -5.79 -13.99
CA LYS A 120 0.41 -6.73 -14.88
C LYS A 120 -0.78 -6.06 -15.58
N ALA A 121 -1.60 -5.32 -14.84
CA ALA A 121 -2.76 -4.61 -15.40
C ALA A 121 -2.35 -3.61 -16.49
N LEU A 122 -1.26 -2.86 -16.27
CA LEU A 122 -0.72 -1.92 -17.25
C LEU A 122 -0.22 -2.62 -18.53
N LYS A 123 0.46 -3.75 -18.38
CA LYS A 123 0.98 -4.53 -19.52
C LYS A 123 -0.15 -5.05 -20.44
N TYR A 124 -1.24 -5.53 -19.87
CA TYR A 124 -2.40 -5.97 -20.66
C TYR A 124 -3.05 -4.80 -21.41
N HIS A 125 -3.13 -3.63 -20.81
CA HIS A 125 -3.70 -2.45 -21.45
C HIS A 125 -2.85 -1.95 -22.63
N LEU A 126 -1.53 -1.98 -22.51
CA LEU A 126 -0.60 -1.59 -23.58
C LEU A 126 -0.65 -2.57 -24.77
N LEU A 127 -0.72 -3.88 -24.51
CA LEU A 127 -0.85 -4.90 -25.55
C LEU A 127 -2.15 -4.75 -26.35
N ASP A 128 -3.26 -4.40 -25.69
CA ASP A 128 -4.55 -4.20 -26.34
C ASP A 128 -4.56 -2.95 -27.23
N LEU A 129 -3.89 -1.89 -26.80
CA LEU A 129 -3.70 -0.67 -27.61
C LEU A 129 -2.84 -0.91 -28.86
N ASP A 130 -1.78 -1.73 -28.76
CA ASP A 130 -0.92 -2.08 -29.90
C ASP A 130 -1.66 -2.91 -30.95
N ILE A 131 -2.49 -3.87 -30.53
CA ILE A 131 -3.34 -4.66 -31.42
C ILE A 131 -4.33 -3.77 -32.15
N LYS A 132 -5.04 -2.90 -31.45
CA LYS A 132 -6.04 -1.98 -32.02
C LYS A 132 -5.45 -0.93 -32.94
N ASN A 133 -4.19 -0.54 -32.73
CA ASN A 133 -3.47 0.41 -33.58
C ASN A 133 -2.97 -0.25 -34.87
N ASN A 134 -2.63 -1.55 -34.84
CA ASN A 134 -2.26 -2.32 -36.00
C ASN A 134 -3.47 -2.65 -36.90
N GLU A 135 -4.65 -2.91 -36.33
CA GLU A 135 -5.89 -3.12 -37.09
C GLU A 135 -6.38 -1.86 -37.81
N ARG A 136 -6.07 -0.66 -37.31
CA ARG A 136 -6.41 0.62 -37.99
C ARG A 136 -5.46 0.99 -39.13
N LYS A 137 -4.32 0.32 -39.24
CA LYS A 137 -3.33 0.59 -40.32
C LYS A 137 -3.44 -0.39 -41.50
N GLN A 138 -4.31 -1.39 -41.40
CA GLN A 138 -4.72 -2.26 -42.49
C GLN A 138 -6.04 -1.79 -43.09
#